data_70cdbbf5faebafbc2a36ac6e2bea3155
#
_entry.id   70cdbbf5faebafbc2a36ac6e2bea3155
#
_cell.length_a   1.000
_cell.length_b   1.000
_cell.length_c   1.000
_cell.angle_alpha   90.00
_cell.angle_beta   90.00
_cell.angle_gamma   90.00
#
_symmetry.space_group_name_H-M   'P 1'
#
loop_
_entity.id
_entity.type
_entity.pdbx_description
1 polymer ?
#
loop_
_entity_poly.entity_id
_entity_poly.type
_entity_poly.pdbx_seq_one_letter_code
_entity_poly.pdbx_strand_id
1 'polypeptide(L)'
;AVPNISVDTLSDLLNIIASSMLAVTTFSLSIMVSALASSSNSATPRARLLIMADDTARIAIASFIAAFIYSVIAKIALSLEYYGQPGRFILFVSTILVLMYIIFTLIRWVHTLSQLGSLGDALQRIEKVASTTLASYRAQPHLGAVHAKPSQNPSFTVQSSRTAYVSDLDLAGLNQIAAMHHLHVHIAQRPGKFLARDQVVLEVYTQHTYAAEQISQIQAELAACVLLEENRRYPQDPRLGLLVMSEVGQRAMSAAINDPATAISVLNALTRVIIDTQPSKEEHIEFEHLSIVAMDEAAWIENVFAPIARDSVNNLEINQRLIKCLGLIAKHAPEPALRQAARHEAQEILKRGLLNFTHVLDQHRLQACFDEAFTTIP
;
A
#
# COMPACT_ATOMS: atom_id res chain seq x y z
N ALA A 1 -7.81 24.01 51.25
CA ALA A 1 -7.09 25.22 50.81
C ALA A 1 -6.38 24.92 49.52
N VAL A 2 -6.54 25.75 48.50
CA VAL A 2 -5.80 25.61 47.22
C VAL A 2 -4.34 26.00 47.48
N PRO A 3 -3.35 25.15 47.08
CA PRO A 3 -1.94 25.50 47.29
C PRO A 3 -1.59 26.80 46.57
N ASN A 4 -0.78 27.63 47.22
CA ASN A 4 -0.33 28.90 46.64
C ASN A 4 0.87 28.61 45.72
N ILE A 5 0.66 28.67 44.41
CA ILE A 5 1.71 28.46 43.40
C ILE A 5 2.25 29.82 42.96
N SER A 6 3.57 30.00 43.05
CA SER A 6 4.20 31.26 42.65
C SER A 6 4.10 31.47 41.12
N VAL A 7 3.96 32.72 40.73
CA VAL A 7 3.94 33.12 39.30
C VAL A 7 5.27 32.78 38.64
N ASP A 8 6.37 32.97 39.35
CA ASP A 8 7.72 32.71 38.83
C ASP A 8 7.92 31.21 38.49
N THR A 9 7.51 30.30 39.41
CA THR A 9 7.62 28.85 39.19
C THR A 9 6.82 28.42 37.97
N LEU A 10 5.60 28.96 37.76
CA LEU A 10 4.79 28.65 36.61
C LEU A 10 5.39 29.21 35.32
N SER A 11 5.87 30.45 35.37
CA SER A 11 6.54 31.11 34.23
C SER A 11 7.78 30.36 33.80
N ASP A 12 8.60 29.89 34.77
CA ASP A 12 9.80 29.09 34.47
C ASP A 12 9.46 27.74 33.85
N LEU A 13 8.47 27.02 34.39
CA LEU A 13 7.99 25.76 33.77
C LEU A 13 7.51 25.96 32.33
N LEU A 14 6.67 26.97 32.11
CA LEU A 14 6.16 27.27 30.75
C LEU A 14 7.29 27.69 29.83
N ASN A 15 8.30 28.40 30.28
CA ASN A 15 9.46 28.80 29.51
C ASN A 15 10.33 27.60 29.10
N ILE A 16 10.55 26.66 30.03
CA ILE A 16 11.28 25.41 29.76
C ILE A 16 10.54 24.59 28.71
N ILE A 17 9.21 24.45 28.85
CA ILE A 17 8.41 23.69 27.87
C ILE A 17 8.48 24.39 26.52
N ALA A 18 8.26 25.68 26.42
CA ALA A 18 8.28 26.43 25.16
C ALA A 18 9.62 26.28 24.44
N SER A 19 10.74 26.57 25.12
CA SER A 19 12.08 26.52 24.52
C SER A 19 12.47 25.09 24.15
N SER A 20 12.18 24.10 24.99
CA SER A 20 12.46 22.69 24.71
C SER A 20 11.64 22.16 23.54
N MET A 21 10.34 22.47 23.46
CA MET A 21 9.45 21.99 22.40
C MET A 21 9.77 22.61 21.06
N LEU A 22 10.18 23.86 21.00
CA LEU A 22 10.66 24.49 19.77
C LEU A 22 11.92 23.78 19.25
N ALA A 23 12.89 23.51 20.14
CA ALA A 23 14.13 22.82 19.80
C ALA A 23 13.86 21.37 19.31
N VAL A 24 13.01 20.63 20.06
CA VAL A 24 12.63 19.25 19.69
C VAL A 24 11.86 19.21 18.37
N THR A 25 10.98 20.18 18.11
CA THR A 25 10.23 20.27 16.84
C THR A 25 11.16 20.47 15.67
N THR A 26 12.08 21.42 15.75
CA THR A 26 13.06 21.70 14.66
C THR A 26 13.98 20.50 14.40
N PHE A 27 14.47 19.87 15.45
CA PHE A 27 15.28 18.65 15.35
C PHE A 27 14.49 17.49 14.76
N SER A 28 13.27 17.25 15.23
CA SER A 28 12.38 16.19 14.70
C SER A 28 12.06 16.39 13.22
N LEU A 29 11.80 17.63 12.80
CA LEU A 29 11.56 17.95 11.40
C LEU A 29 12.82 17.71 10.54
N SER A 30 13.99 18.09 11.03
CA SER A 30 15.26 17.85 10.32
C SER A 30 15.54 16.38 10.14
N ILE A 31 15.32 15.55 11.17
CA ILE A 31 15.48 14.10 11.06
C ILE A 31 14.44 13.51 10.10
N MET A 32 13.19 13.95 10.15
CA MET A 32 12.15 13.46 9.24
C MET A 32 12.51 13.78 7.78
N VAL A 33 12.99 14.98 7.48
CA VAL A 33 13.45 15.35 6.14
C VAL A 33 14.66 14.50 5.72
N SER A 34 15.60 14.27 6.63
CA SER A 34 16.79 13.44 6.37
C SER A 34 16.41 11.96 6.13
N ALA A 35 15.47 11.41 6.93
CA ALA A 35 14.94 10.06 6.76
C ALA A 35 14.19 9.91 5.42
N LEU A 36 13.42 10.93 5.02
CA LEU A 36 12.74 10.98 3.72
C LEU A 36 13.73 10.99 2.57
N ALA A 37 14.82 11.77 2.67
CA ALA A 37 15.87 11.78 1.67
C ALA A 37 16.59 10.42 1.57
N SER A 38 16.90 9.81 2.70
CA SER A 38 17.50 8.47 2.77
C SER A 38 16.57 7.39 2.19
N SER A 39 15.28 7.42 2.55
CA SER A 39 14.27 6.50 2.02
C SER A 39 14.08 6.63 0.50
N SER A 40 14.31 7.82 -0.07
CA SER A 40 14.32 8.02 -1.52
C SER A 40 15.45 7.26 -2.20
N ASN A 41 16.55 7.03 -1.50
CA ASN A 41 17.71 6.31 -2.02
C ASN A 41 17.61 4.79 -1.80
N SER A 42 16.82 4.31 -0.86
CA SER A 42 16.71 2.88 -0.52
C SER A 42 15.40 2.24 -1.00
N ALA A 43 14.33 3.00 -1.25
CA ALA A 43 13.04 2.50 -1.72
C ALA A 43 12.66 3.06 -3.09
N THR A 44 11.75 2.36 -3.80
CA THR A 44 11.20 2.88 -5.07
C THR A 44 10.27 4.06 -4.81
N PRO A 45 10.01 4.94 -5.80
CA PRO A 45 9.07 6.06 -5.62
C PRO A 45 7.69 5.64 -5.15
N ARG A 46 7.20 4.45 -5.55
CA ARG A 46 5.91 3.90 -5.13
C ARG A 46 5.94 3.36 -3.71
N ALA A 47 7.03 2.69 -3.31
CA ALA A 47 7.24 2.24 -1.93
C ALA A 47 7.28 3.43 -0.96
N ARG A 48 7.87 4.56 -1.38
CA ARG A 48 7.95 5.78 -0.58
C ARG A 48 6.58 6.30 -0.14
N LEU A 49 5.57 6.24 -1.00
CA LEU A 49 4.22 6.69 -0.68
C LEU A 49 3.62 5.92 0.51
N LEU A 50 3.91 4.62 0.62
CA LEU A 50 3.47 3.78 1.76
C LEU A 50 4.28 4.04 3.03
N ILE A 51 5.58 4.28 2.89
CA ILE A 51 6.47 4.53 4.01
C ILE A 51 6.16 5.90 4.66
N MET A 52 5.79 6.89 3.85
CA MET A 52 5.49 8.27 4.29
C MET A 52 4.14 8.42 4.99
N ALA A 53 3.24 7.45 4.93
CA ALA A 53 1.94 7.47 5.58
C ALA A 53 2.02 7.21 7.10
N ASP A 54 3.15 7.51 7.76
CA ASP A 54 3.31 7.33 9.21
C ASP A 54 2.68 8.48 9.98
N ASP A 55 1.46 8.28 10.45
CA ASP A 55 0.74 9.23 11.28
C ASP A 55 1.43 9.49 12.63
N THR A 56 2.24 8.53 13.13
CA THR A 56 2.93 8.68 14.43
C THR A 56 3.91 9.84 14.42
N ALA A 57 4.68 9.99 13.35
CA ALA A 57 5.63 11.09 13.19
C ALA A 57 4.91 12.45 13.08
N ARG A 58 3.80 12.50 12.34
CA ARG A 58 2.99 13.71 12.19
C ARG A 58 2.34 14.11 13.52
N ILE A 59 1.76 13.16 14.22
CA ILE A 59 1.13 13.39 15.53
C ILE A 59 2.16 13.88 16.54
N ALA A 60 3.36 13.32 16.58
CA ALA A 60 4.41 13.74 17.50
C ALA A 60 4.81 15.20 17.25
N ILE A 61 5.12 15.57 16.00
CA ILE A 61 5.49 16.95 15.64
C ILE A 61 4.35 17.92 15.93
N ALA A 62 3.11 17.56 15.56
CA ALA A 62 1.93 18.39 15.88
C ALA A 62 1.74 18.59 17.39
N SER A 63 1.99 17.54 18.19
CA SER A 63 1.91 17.62 19.66
C SER A 63 2.98 18.54 20.25
N PHE A 64 4.21 18.52 19.74
CA PHE A 64 5.29 19.40 20.17
C PHE A 64 4.98 20.86 19.83
N ILE A 65 4.47 21.12 18.62
CA ILE A 65 4.02 22.47 18.21
C ILE A 65 2.86 22.96 19.10
N ALA A 66 1.87 22.10 19.34
CA ALA A 66 0.73 22.44 20.21
C ALA A 66 1.16 22.78 21.63
N ALA A 67 2.10 22.02 22.17
CA ALA A 67 2.66 22.31 23.53
C ALA A 67 3.47 23.60 23.57
N PHE A 68 4.23 23.92 22.51
CA PHE A 68 4.88 25.22 22.38
C PHE A 68 3.87 26.37 22.39
N ILE A 69 2.83 26.28 21.52
CA ILE A 69 1.77 27.31 21.47
C ILE A 69 1.05 27.44 22.78
N TYR A 70 0.68 26.33 23.44
CA TYR A 70 0.08 26.31 24.77
C TYR A 70 0.95 27.08 25.77
N SER A 71 2.24 26.78 25.83
CA SER A 71 3.17 27.39 26.78
C SER A 71 3.34 28.89 26.56
N VAL A 72 3.40 29.33 25.29
CA VAL A 72 3.51 30.75 24.93
C VAL A 72 2.23 31.51 25.32
N ILE A 73 1.06 30.98 24.98
CA ILE A 73 -0.23 31.63 25.33
C ILE A 73 -0.44 31.68 26.84
N ALA A 74 -0.19 30.56 27.51
CA ALA A 74 -0.31 30.48 28.98
C ALA A 74 0.63 31.46 29.70
N LYS A 75 1.86 31.62 29.20
CA LYS A 75 2.84 32.58 29.73
C LYS A 75 2.40 34.02 29.53
N ILE A 76 1.86 34.36 28.37
CA ILE A 76 1.32 35.70 28.09
C ILE A 76 0.15 35.99 29.05
N ALA A 77 -0.80 35.06 29.18
CA ALA A 77 -1.96 35.23 30.06
C ALA A 77 -1.55 35.32 31.55
N LEU A 78 -0.48 34.64 31.96
CA LEU A 78 0.08 34.73 33.31
C LEU A 78 0.74 36.10 33.53
N SER A 79 1.45 36.62 32.54
CA SER A 79 2.12 37.94 32.64
C SER A 79 1.14 39.11 32.65
N LEU A 80 -0.06 38.93 32.08
CA LEU A 80 -1.15 39.94 32.12
C LEU A 80 -1.97 39.87 33.44
N GLU A 81 -1.53 39.07 34.40
CA GLU A 81 -2.22 38.84 35.69
C GLU A 81 -3.69 38.37 35.52
N TYR A 82 -3.99 37.73 34.37
CA TYR A 82 -5.36 37.26 34.08
C TYR A 82 -5.86 36.19 35.06
N TYR A 83 -4.94 35.45 35.71
CA TYR A 83 -5.24 34.35 36.61
C TYR A 83 -5.15 34.76 38.09
N GLY A 84 -6.30 34.69 38.78
CA GLY A 84 -6.30 34.67 40.25
C GLY A 84 -5.74 33.36 40.83
N GLN A 85 -5.66 33.26 42.17
CA GLN A 85 -5.07 32.07 42.83
C GLN A 85 -5.68 30.72 42.42
N PRO A 86 -7.01 30.54 42.26
CA PRO A 86 -7.58 29.31 41.75
C PRO A 86 -7.20 29.04 40.30
N GLY A 87 -7.13 30.08 39.45
CA GLY A 87 -6.73 29.94 38.04
C GLY A 87 -5.29 29.51 37.87
N ARG A 88 -4.37 29.98 38.71
CA ARG A 88 -2.95 29.55 38.74
C ARG A 88 -2.82 28.07 39.08
N PHE A 89 -3.63 27.56 40.00
CA PHE A 89 -3.64 26.14 40.34
C PHE A 89 -4.13 25.28 39.16
N ILE A 90 -5.22 25.70 38.49
CA ILE A 90 -5.72 25.01 37.31
C ILE A 90 -4.66 25.01 36.19
N LEU A 91 -4.00 26.16 35.97
CA LEU A 91 -2.92 26.28 35.00
C LEU A 91 -1.74 25.36 35.34
N PHE A 92 -1.37 25.25 36.61
CA PHE A 92 -0.33 24.33 37.06
C PHE A 92 -0.67 22.87 36.77
N VAL A 93 -1.88 22.44 37.16
CA VAL A 93 -2.34 21.07 36.90
C VAL A 93 -2.38 20.76 35.40
N SER A 94 -2.91 21.69 34.59
CA SER A 94 -2.93 21.51 33.12
C SER A 94 -1.51 21.48 32.54
N THR A 95 -0.58 22.27 33.03
CA THR A 95 0.83 22.26 32.61
C THR A 95 1.51 20.92 32.93
N ILE A 96 1.24 20.35 34.11
CA ILE A 96 1.74 19.01 34.47
C ILE A 96 1.16 17.93 33.54
N LEU A 97 -0.13 17.99 33.21
CA LEU A 97 -0.76 17.03 32.27
C LEU A 97 -0.16 17.17 30.88
N VAL A 98 0.04 18.39 30.38
CA VAL A 98 0.71 18.64 29.11
C VAL A 98 2.14 18.08 29.11
N LEU A 99 2.88 18.32 30.23
CA LEU A 99 4.24 17.79 30.35
C LEU A 99 4.29 16.27 30.32
N MET A 100 3.39 15.59 31.06
CA MET A 100 3.29 14.11 31.01
C MET A 100 2.96 13.60 29.59
N TYR A 101 2.03 14.24 28.89
CA TYR A 101 1.68 13.92 27.55
C TYR A 101 2.87 14.08 26.56
N ILE A 102 3.63 15.18 26.72
CA ILE A 102 4.83 15.44 25.90
C ILE A 102 5.89 14.37 26.12
N ILE A 103 6.16 14.02 27.41
CA ILE A 103 7.16 12.99 27.76
C ILE A 103 6.76 11.65 27.12
N PHE A 104 5.49 11.25 27.25
CA PHE A 104 5.00 10.03 26.62
C PHE A 104 5.16 10.07 25.09
N THR A 105 4.78 11.20 24.47
CA THR A 105 4.90 11.39 23.03
C THR A 105 6.36 11.38 22.57
N LEU A 106 7.27 11.98 23.34
CA LEU A 106 8.70 12.00 23.05
C LEU A 106 9.32 10.59 23.10
N ILE A 107 8.98 9.79 24.12
CA ILE A 107 9.45 8.40 24.23
C ILE A 107 8.99 7.60 23.01
N ARG A 108 7.72 7.73 22.66
CA ARG A 108 7.16 7.06 21.48
C ARG A 108 7.80 7.54 20.17
N TRP A 109 8.09 8.83 20.06
CA TRP A 109 8.77 9.43 18.91
C TRP A 109 10.20 8.92 18.78
N VAL A 110 10.97 8.86 19.86
CA VAL A 110 12.35 8.32 19.86
C VAL A 110 12.34 6.85 19.40
N HIS A 111 11.37 6.06 19.85
CA HIS A 111 11.21 4.69 19.37
C HIS A 111 10.93 4.63 17.87
N THR A 112 10.03 5.48 17.37
CA THR A 112 9.75 5.60 15.93
C THR A 112 10.99 6.02 15.14
N LEU A 113 11.79 6.98 15.68
CA LEU A 113 13.04 7.42 15.04
C LEU A 113 14.04 6.29 14.83
N SER A 114 14.18 5.37 15.79
CA SER A 114 15.10 4.24 15.68
C SER A 114 14.72 3.26 14.57
N GLN A 115 13.46 3.29 14.11
CA GLN A 115 12.93 2.45 13.04
C GLN A 115 12.83 3.19 11.69
N LEU A 116 12.88 4.53 11.69
CA LEU A 116 12.84 5.31 10.45
C LEU A 116 14.11 5.08 9.62
N GLY A 117 13.89 4.67 8.37
CA GLY A 117 14.98 4.42 7.41
C GLY A 117 15.43 2.96 7.32
N SER A 118 14.91 2.06 8.14
CA SER A 118 15.13 0.62 7.99
C SER A 118 14.37 0.09 6.77
N LEU A 119 15.10 -0.56 5.85
CA LEU A 119 14.48 -1.21 4.69
C LEU A 119 13.59 -2.38 5.11
N GLY A 120 13.92 -3.03 6.24
CA GLY A 120 13.10 -4.09 6.83
C GLY A 120 11.71 -3.60 7.24
N ASP A 121 11.64 -2.45 7.94
CA ASP A 121 10.37 -1.86 8.35
C ASP A 121 9.55 -1.38 7.15
N ALA A 122 10.23 -0.81 6.15
CA ALA A 122 9.60 -0.43 4.88
C ALA A 122 8.95 -1.65 4.20
N LEU A 123 9.68 -2.78 4.11
CA LEU A 123 9.17 -4.01 3.53
C LEU A 123 7.99 -4.57 4.32
N GLN A 124 8.03 -4.56 5.66
CA GLN A 124 6.91 -5.01 6.50
C GLN A 124 5.65 -4.17 6.29
N ARG A 125 5.78 -2.85 6.14
CA ARG A 125 4.64 -1.96 5.85
C ARG A 125 4.02 -2.27 4.49
N ILE A 126 4.86 -2.46 3.45
CA ILE A 126 4.40 -2.84 2.11
C ILE A 126 3.72 -4.22 2.17
N GLU A 127 4.32 -5.19 2.86
CA GLU A 127 3.79 -6.54 3.07
C GLU A 127 2.39 -6.48 3.73
N LYS A 128 2.24 -5.68 4.77
CA LYS A 128 0.94 -5.49 5.46
C LYS A 128 -0.13 -4.94 4.53
N VAL A 129 0.19 -3.90 3.74
CA VAL A 129 -0.77 -3.31 2.79
C VAL A 129 -1.09 -4.30 1.68
N ALA A 130 -0.10 -5.00 1.14
CA ALA A 130 -0.30 -6.03 0.12
C ALA A 130 -1.19 -7.17 0.63
N SER A 131 -0.95 -7.67 1.85
CA SER A 131 -1.80 -8.70 2.48
C SER A 131 -3.22 -8.22 2.69
N THR A 132 -3.42 -6.99 3.19
CA THR A 132 -4.77 -6.44 3.41
C THR A 132 -5.54 -6.33 2.09
N THR A 133 -4.90 -5.79 1.04
CA THR A 133 -5.54 -5.62 -0.27
C THR A 133 -5.82 -6.97 -0.93
N LEU A 134 -4.90 -7.94 -0.80
CA LEU A 134 -5.10 -9.30 -1.31
C LEU A 134 -6.19 -10.04 -0.55
N ALA A 135 -6.30 -9.87 0.78
CA ALA A 135 -7.38 -10.44 1.58
C ALA A 135 -8.75 -9.89 1.16
N SER A 136 -8.84 -8.59 0.89
CA SER A 136 -10.06 -7.96 0.38
C SER A 136 -10.44 -8.49 -1.01
N TYR A 137 -9.45 -8.64 -1.90
CA TYR A 137 -9.67 -9.24 -3.22
C TYR A 137 -10.16 -10.70 -3.11
N ARG A 138 -9.51 -11.52 -2.27
CA ARG A 138 -9.90 -12.93 -2.07
C ARG A 138 -11.29 -13.09 -1.44
N ALA A 139 -11.68 -12.12 -0.61
CA ALA A 139 -13.04 -12.08 -0.06
C ALA A 139 -14.09 -11.71 -1.11
N GLN A 140 -13.74 -10.82 -2.03
CA GLN A 140 -14.62 -10.33 -3.08
C GLN A 140 -13.89 -10.18 -4.42
N PRO A 141 -13.61 -11.28 -5.13
CA PRO A 141 -12.88 -11.24 -6.40
C PRO A 141 -13.60 -10.42 -7.47
N HIS A 142 -14.92 -10.32 -7.36
CA HIS A 142 -15.78 -9.55 -8.25
C HIS A 142 -16.20 -8.18 -7.67
N LEU A 143 -15.55 -7.73 -6.57
CA LEU A 143 -15.86 -6.47 -5.89
C LEU A 143 -17.34 -6.34 -5.48
N GLY A 144 -18.00 -7.45 -5.13
CA GLY A 144 -19.42 -7.49 -4.77
C GLY A 144 -20.38 -7.46 -5.96
N ALA A 145 -19.89 -7.45 -7.20
CA ALA A 145 -20.69 -7.53 -8.41
C ALA A 145 -21.08 -8.98 -8.74
N VAL A 146 -22.07 -9.17 -9.63
CA VAL A 146 -22.43 -10.51 -10.10
C VAL A 146 -21.34 -11.11 -10.99
N HIS A 147 -21.25 -12.45 -11.01
CA HIS A 147 -20.17 -13.16 -11.71
C HIS A 147 -20.34 -13.16 -13.23
N ALA A 148 -21.57 -13.11 -13.72
CA ALA A 148 -21.86 -13.30 -15.14
C ALA A 148 -21.97 -11.98 -15.89
N LYS A 149 -21.19 -11.85 -16.98
CA LYS A 149 -21.39 -10.82 -17.99
C LYS A 149 -22.59 -11.22 -18.88
N PRO A 150 -23.48 -10.28 -19.29
CA PRO A 150 -24.51 -10.57 -20.27
C PRO A 150 -23.93 -11.11 -21.58
N SER A 151 -24.60 -12.14 -22.18
CA SER A 151 -24.13 -12.80 -23.40
C SER A 151 -24.37 -12.00 -24.68
N GLN A 152 -25.18 -10.94 -24.60
CA GLN A 152 -25.51 -10.07 -25.75
C GLN A 152 -24.43 -9.02 -26.00
N ASN A 153 -24.48 -8.34 -27.15
CA ASN A 153 -23.61 -7.19 -27.38
C ASN A 153 -24.03 -6.00 -26.50
N PRO A 154 -23.09 -5.17 -26.06
CA PRO A 154 -23.42 -3.98 -25.31
C PRO A 154 -24.27 -3.01 -26.13
N SER A 155 -25.26 -2.40 -25.49
CA SER A 155 -26.13 -1.38 -26.11
C SER A 155 -25.36 -0.09 -26.40
N PHE A 156 -24.46 0.28 -25.48
CA PHE A 156 -23.48 1.36 -25.63
C PHE A 156 -22.33 1.16 -24.67
N THR A 157 -21.28 1.97 -24.80
CA THR A 157 -20.07 1.86 -23.97
C THR A 157 -19.69 3.21 -23.36
N VAL A 158 -18.99 3.19 -22.23
CA VAL A 158 -18.33 4.36 -21.66
C VAL A 158 -16.85 4.24 -21.87
N GLN A 159 -16.24 5.28 -22.45
CA GLN A 159 -14.83 5.30 -22.79
C GLN A 159 -14.03 6.18 -21.83
N SER A 160 -12.72 5.92 -21.74
CA SER A 160 -11.81 6.75 -20.98
C SER A 160 -11.68 8.15 -21.58
N SER A 161 -11.91 9.17 -20.78
CA SER A 161 -11.81 10.58 -21.23
C SER A 161 -10.37 11.04 -21.45
N ARG A 162 -9.38 10.32 -20.92
CA ARG A 162 -7.95 10.64 -21.03
C ARG A 162 -7.07 9.38 -20.90
N THR A 163 -5.83 9.49 -21.30
CA THR A 163 -4.82 8.45 -21.06
C THR A 163 -4.40 8.49 -19.59
N ALA A 164 -4.79 7.46 -18.81
CA ALA A 164 -4.58 7.40 -17.36
C ALA A 164 -4.76 5.97 -16.82
N TYR A 165 -4.45 5.77 -15.54
CA TYR A 165 -4.87 4.57 -14.81
C TYR A 165 -6.32 4.69 -14.35
N VAL A 166 -7.06 3.60 -14.41
CA VAL A 166 -8.26 3.42 -13.58
C VAL A 166 -7.77 3.28 -12.15
N SER A 167 -7.95 4.31 -11.34
CA SER A 167 -7.44 4.34 -9.96
C SER A 167 -8.44 3.79 -8.97
N ASP A 168 -9.72 4.07 -9.18
CA ASP A 168 -10.80 3.67 -8.28
C ASP A 168 -12.14 3.64 -9.02
N LEU A 169 -13.11 2.89 -8.49
CA LEU A 169 -14.47 2.76 -9.00
C LEU A 169 -15.46 3.01 -7.87
N ASP A 170 -16.37 3.96 -8.05
CA ASP A 170 -17.54 4.12 -7.20
C ASP A 170 -18.60 3.08 -7.58
N LEU A 171 -18.47 1.86 -7.01
CA LEU A 171 -19.37 0.75 -7.31
C LEU A 171 -20.81 1.02 -6.85
N ALA A 172 -20.98 1.71 -5.71
CA ALA A 172 -22.31 2.07 -5.21
C ALA A 172 -23.00 3.05 -6.16
N GLY A 173 -22.29 4.08 -6.61
CA GLY A 173 -22.80 5.04 -7.61
C GLY A 173 -23.11 4.37 -8.94
N LEU A 174 -22.21 3.50 -9.45
CA LEU A 174 -22.48 2.71 -10.66
C LEU A 174 -23.74 1.86 -10.54
N ASN A 175 -23.91 1.13 -9.42
CA ASN A 175 -25.06 0.28 -9.20
C ASN A 175 -26.36 1.09 -9.06
N GLN A 176 -26.31 2.25 -8.39
CA GLN A 176 -27.46 3.13 -8.27
C GLN A 176 -27.92 3.67 -9.63
N ILE A 177 -26.99 4.15 -10.47
CA ILE A 177 -27.30 4.63 -11.82
C ILE A 177 -27.85 3.48 -12.67
N ALA A 178 -27.24 2.29 -12.60
CA ALA A 178 -27.69 1.11 -13.33
C ALA A 178 -29.11 0.72 -12.93
N ALA A 179 -29.45 0.70 -11.64
CA ALA A 179 -30.79 0.41 -11.14
C ALA A 179 -31.82 1.46 -11.61
N MET A 180 -31.49 2.76 -11.51
CA MET A 180 -32.36 3.86 -11.89
C MET A 180 -32.78 3.81 -13.38
N HIS A 181 -31.82 3.43 -14.21
CA HIS A 181 -32.03 3.37 -15.67
C HIS A 181 -32.24 1.94 -16.20
N HIS A 182 -32.57 0.96 -15.36
CA HIS A 182 -32.77 -0.44 -15.75
C HIS A 182 -31.66 -0.97 -16.66
N LEU A 183 -30.41 -0.71 -16.28
CA LEU A 183 -29.20 -1.13 -16.99
C LEU A 183 -28.52 -2.29 -16.27
N HIS A 184 -27.71 -3.04 -17.00
CA HIS A 184 -26.62 -3.83 -16.42
C HIS A 184 -25.28 -3.28 -16.93
N VAL A 185 -24.36 -2.96 -16.01
CA VAL A 185 -23.06 -2.39 -16.33
C VAL A 185 -21.96 -3.42 -16.11
N HIS A 186 -21.24 -3.77 -17.18
CA HIS A 186 -20.04 -4.61 -17.09
C HIS A 186 -18.80 -3.73 -17.05
N ILE A 187 -18.03 -3.86 -15.97
CA ILE A 187 -16.77 -3.18 -15.80
C ILE A 187 -15.70 -3.95 -16.60
N ALA A 188 -15.37 -3.42 -17.78
CA ALA A 188 -14.44 -4.06 -18.74
C ALA A 188 -12.96 -3.86 -18.34
N GLN A 189 -12.67 -2.88 -17.50
CA GLN A 189 -11.30 -2.59 -17.04
C GLN A 189 -11.25 -2.41 -15.53
N ARG A 190 -10.37 -3.19 -14.89
CA ARG A 190 -10.19 -3.15 -13.43
C ARG A 190 -9.30 -1.98 -12.99
N PRO A 191 -9.43 -1.54 -11.73
CA PRO A 191 -8.44 -0.65 -11.10
C PRO A 191 -7.01 -1.17 -11.27
N GLY A 192 -6.08 -0.25 -11.49
CA GLY A 192 -4.68 -0.53 -11.81
C GLY A 192 -4.37 -0.73 -13.30
N LYS A 193 -5.37 -0.72 -14.20
CA LYS A 193 -5.14 -0.78 -15.64
C LYS A 193 -4.84 0.61 -16.20
N PHE A 194 -3.79 0.72 -17.01
CA PHE A 194 -3.47 1.92 -17.78
C PHE A 194 -4.22 1.88 -19.10
N LEU A 195 -4.94 2.94 -19.39
CA LEU A 195 -5.81 3.06 -20.56
C LEU A 195 -5.36 4.22 -21.43
N ALA A 196 -5.50 4.05 -22.73
CA ALA A 196 -5.49 5.17 -23.66
C ALA A 196 -6.83 5.92 -23.63
N ARG A 197 -6.84 7.17 -24.08
CA ARG A 197 -8.07 7.90 -24.37
C ARG A 197 -8.93 7.08 -25.34
N ASP A 198 -10.25 7.17 -25.18
CA ASP A 198 -11.28 6.50 -26.00
C ASP A 198 -11.30 4.94 -25.87
N GLN A 199 -10.47 4.36 -24.99
CA GLN A 199 -10.57 2.94 -24.68
C GLN A 199 -11.77 2.65 -23.78
N VAL A 200 -12.52 1.58 -24.10
CA VAL A 200 -13.71 1.17 -23.36
C VAL A 200 -13.36 0.82 -21.90
N VAL A 201 -14.08 1.41 -20.96
CA VAL A 201 -13.98 1.15 -19.52
C VAL A 201 -15.19 0.38 -19.01
N LEU A 202 -16.40 0.81 -19.44
CA LEU A 202 -17.66 0.16 -19.07
C LEU A 202 -18.43 -0.22 -20.33
N GLU A 203 -19.06 -1.38 -20.30
CA GLU A 203 -20.02 -1.85 -21.30
C GLU A 203 -21.40 -1.86 -20.67
N VAL A 204 -22.39 -1.26 -21.34
CA VAL A 204 -23.73 -1.08 -20.81
C VAL A 204 -24.74 -1.90 -21.63
N TYR A 205 -25.57 -2.64 -20.91
CA TYR A 205 -26.57 -3.53 -21.46
C TYR A 205 -27.96 -3.10 -21.00
N THR A 206 -28.90 -3.00 -21.93
CA THR A 206 -30.30 -2.67 -21.64
C THR A 206 -31.22 -3.22 -22.70
N GLN A 207 -32.45 -3.48 -22.34
CA GLN A 207 -33.53 -3.83 -23.27
C GLN A 207 -34.37 -2.59 -23.63
N HIS A 208 -34.16 -1.47 -22.95
CA HIS A 208 -34.87 -0.22 -23.23
C HIS A 208 -34.22 0.58 -24.35
N THR A 209 -35.01 1.26 -25.14
CA THR A 209 -34.53 2.19 -26.17
C THR A 209 -34.47 3.60 -25.56
N TYR A 210 -33.31 4.23 -25.64
CA TYR A 210 -33.05 5.59 -25.16
C TYR A 210 -32.80 6.53 -26.34
N ALA A 211 -33.20 7.81 -26.21
CA ALA A 211 -32.79 8.85 -27.14
C ALA A 211 -31.26 9.12 -27.00
N ALA A 212 -30.64 9.66 -28.05
CA ALA A 212 -29.21 9.93 -28.07
C ALA A 212 -28.74 10.86 -26.92
N GLU A 213 -29.55 11.87 -26.60
CA GLU A 213 -29.29 12.81 -25.49
C GLU A 213 -29.29 12.09 -24.12
N GLN A 214 -30.25 11.16 -23.93
CA GLN A 214 -30.32 10.37 -22.69
C GLN A 214 -29.12 9.43 -22.56
N ILE A 215 -28.72 8.80 -23.67
CA ILE A 215 -27.50 7.95 -23.67
C ILE A 215 -26.27 8.79 -23.27
N SER A 216 -26.13 9.99 -23.85
CA SER A 216 -25.01 10.88 -23.52
C SER A 216 -25.00 11.30 -22.05
N GLN A 217 -26.17 11.56 -21.47
CA GLN A 217 -26.31 11.90 -20.07
C GLN A 217 -25.91 10.69 -19.17
N ILE A 218 -26.46 9.50 -19.44
CA ILE A 218 -26.15 8.28 -18.71
C ILE A 218 -24.65 7.95 -18.80
N GLN A 219 -24.05 8.11 -19.98
CA GLN A 219 -22.61 7.92 -20.17
C GLN A 219 -21.79 8.87 -19.28
N ALA A 220 -22.20 10.14 -19.18
CA ALA A 220 -21.52 11.13 -18.33
C ALA A 220 -21.64 10.79 -16.83
N GLU A 221 -22.84 10.38 -16.38
CA GLU A 221 -23.08 9.94 -15.00
C GLU A 221 -22.24 8.71 -14.65
N LEU A 222 -22.21 7.68 -15.49
CA LEU A 222 -21.40 6.48 -15.32
C LEU A 222 -19.89 6.80 -15.35
N ALA A 223 -19.47 7.69 -16.27
CA ALA A 223 -18.06 8.09 -16.36
C ALA A 223 -17.58 8.82 -15.09
N ALA A 224 -18.44 9.57 -14.41
CA ALA A 224 -18.13 10.26 -13.16
C ALA A 224 -17.82 9.28 -12.01
N CYS A 225 -18.31 8.04 -12.07
CA CYS A 225 -18.02 6.99 -11.10
C CYS A 225 -16.66 6.29 -11.35
N VAL A 226 -15.97 6.63 -12.44
CA VAL A 226 -14.64 6.06 -12.77
C VAL A 226 -13.55 7.08 -12.49
N LEU A 227 -12.76 6.85 -11.46
CA LEU A 227 -11.65 7.75 -11.13
C LEU A 227 -10.43 7.41 -12.00
N LEU A 228 -10.05 8.37 -12.84
CA LEU A 228 -8.86 8.27 -13.68
C LEU A 228 -7.73 9.14 -13.10
N GLU A 229 -6.54 8.58 -12.89
CA GLU A 229 -5.38 9.29 -12.32
C GLU A 229 -4.07 8.90 -13.02
N GLU A 230 -3.02 9.70 -12.83
CA GLU A 230 -1.68 9.41 -13.34
C GLU A 230 -1.02 8.26 -12.57
N ASN A 231 -1.45 8.01 -11.34
CA ASN A 231 -0.89 6.99 -10.45
C ASN A 231 -1.92 5.95 -10.06
N ARG A 232 -1.45 4.73 -9.79
CA ARG A 232 -2.27 3.63 -9.25
C ARG A 232 -2.53 3.84 -7.76
N ARG A 233 -3.66 3.33 -7.26
CA ARG A 233 -4.02 3.30 -5.83
C ARG A 233 -4.15 1.87 -5.32
N TYR A 234 -3.93 1.68 -4.02
CA TYR A 234 -3.93 0.36 -3.38
C TYR A 234 -5.33 -0.25 -3.14
N PRO A 235 -6.37 0.49 -2.74
CA PRO A 235 -7.58 -0.12 -2.17
C PRO A 235 -8.26 -1.17 -3.05
N GLN A 236 -8.31 -0.96 -4.36
CA GLN A 236 -8.98 -1.86 -5.31
C GLN A 236 -8.01 -2.56 -6.28
N ASP A 237 -6.68 -2.42 -6.09
CA ASP A 237 -5.66 -3.05 -6.93
C ASP A 237 -4.75 -3.99 -6.11
N PRO A 238 -5.11 -5.27 -5.97
CA PRO A 238 -4.35 -6.24 -5.17
C PRO A 238 -2.94 -6.51 -5.72
N ARG A 239 -2.69 -6.21 -7.00
CA ARG A 239 -1.38 -6.41 -7.64
C ARG A 239 -0.37 -5.35 -7.24
N LEU A 240 -0.83 -4.14 -6.87
CA LEU A 240 0.08 -3.01 -6.68
C LEU A 240 1.08 -3.29 -5.55
N GLY A 241 0.63 -3.86 -4.43
CA GLY A 241 1.52 -4.23 -3.32
C GLY A 241 2.59 -5.24 -3.71
N LEU A 242 2.21 -6.29 -4.44
CA LEU A 242 3.12 -7.31 -4.94
C LEU A 242 4.16 -6.72 -5.92
N LEU A 243 3.73 -5.85 -6.83
CA LEU A 243 4.62 -5.16 -7.78
C LEU A 243 5.61 -4.24 -7.07
N VAL A 244 5.17 -3.48 -6.07
CA VAL A 244 6.06 -2.61 -5.29
C VAL A 244 7.10 -3.42 -4.52
N MET A 245 6.74 -4.58 -3.96
CA MET A 245 7.70 -5.49 -3.35
C MET A 245 8.71 -6.01 -4.38
N SER A 246 8.26 -6.40 -5.57
CA SER A 246 9.13 -6.82 -6.67
C SER A 246 10.10 -5.72 -7.08
N GLU A 247 9.64 -4.47 -7.21
CA GLU A 247 10.48 -3.30 -7.51
C GLU A 247 11.59 -3.11 -6.45
N VAL A 248 11.29 -3.36 -5.16
CA VAL A 248 12.30 -3.33 -4.09
C VAL A 248 13.34 -4.44 -4.29
N GLY A 249 12.91 -5.66 -4.64
CA GLY A 249 13.80 -6.78 -4.94
C GLY A 249 14.69 -6.52 -6.16
N GLN A 250 14.14 -6.00 -7.24
CA GLN A 250 14.88 -5.60 -8.45
C GLN A 250 15.94 -4.53 -8.11
N ARG A 251 15.55 -3.51 -7.32
CA ARG A 251 16.47 -2.47 -6.91
C ARG A 251 17.62 -3.04 -6.05
N ALA A 252 17.32 -3.98 -5.15
CA ALA A 252 18.34 -4.65 -4.34
C ALA A 252 19.37 -5.40 -5.22
N MET A 253 18.92 -5.97 -6.34
CA MET A 253 19.78 -6.69 -7.28
C MET A 253 20.40 -5.80 -8.38
N SER A 254 20.10 -4.50 -8.38
CA SER A 254 20.74 -3.60 -9.34
C SER A 254 22.26 -3.53 -9.14
N ALA A 255 22.99 -3.32 -10.23
CA ALA A 255 24.46 -3.29 -10.22
C ALA A 255 25.07 -2.26 -9.23
N ALA A 256 24.32 -1.19 -8.92
CA ALA A 256 24.78 -0.15 -7.99
C ALA A 256 24.59 -0.53 -6.50
N ILE A 257 23.67 -1.43 -6.18
CA ILE A 257 23.32 -1.81 -4.79
C ILE A 257 23.86 -3.22 -4.49
N ASN A 258 23.47 -4.20 -5.30
CA ASN A 258 23.87 -5.61 -5.21
C ASN A 258 23.76 -6.19 -3.79
N ASP A 259 22.54 -6.16 -3.22
CA ASP A 259 22.19 -6.65 -1.89
C ASP A 259 21.30 -7.91 -1.98
N PRO A 260 21.91 -9.11 -2.07
CA PRO A 260 21.17 -10.37 -2.13
C PRO A 260 20.33 -10.64 -0.88
N ALA A 261 20.75 -10.18 0.30
CA ALA A 261 20.02 -10.42 1.53
C ALA A 261 18.65 -9.72 1.53
N THR A 262 18.59 -8.48 1.05
CA THR A 262 17.34 -7.76 0.83
C THR A 262 16.47 -8.45 -0.22
N ALA A 263 17.03 -8.88 -1.34
CA ALA A 263 16.27 -9.62 -2.37
C ALA A 263 15.65 -10.91 -1.81
N ILE A 264 16.38 -11.68 -1.02
CA ILE A 264 15.87 -12.87 -0.32
C ILE A 264 14.73 -12.51 0.64
N SER A 265 14.87 -11.42 1.38
CA SER A 265 13.82 -10.95 2.31
C SER A 265 12.54 -10.57 1.56
N VAL A 266 12.66 -9.92 0.40
CA VAL A 266 11.53 -9.60 -0.49
C VAL A 266 10.86 -10.87 -1.01
N LEU A 267 11.63 -11.84 -1.51
CA LEU A 267 11.10 -13.11 -2.01
C LEU A 267 10.33 -13.88 -0.93
N ASN A 268 10.84 -13.87 0.31
CA ASN A 268 10.16 -14.47 1.44
C ASN A 268 8.84 -13.76 1.76
N ALA A 269 8.84 -12.44 1.77
CA ALA A 269 7.66 -11.64 2.04
C ALA A 269 6.59 -11.82 0.94
N LEU A 270 6.97 -11.81 -0.34
CA LEU A 270 6.09 -12.12 -1.46
C LEU A 270 5.43 -13.50 -1.31
N THR A 271 6.24 -14.49 -0.93
CA THR A 271 5.76 -15.87 -0.73
C THR A 271 4.74 -15.93 0.41
N ARG A 272 5.01 -15.27 1.56
CA ARG A 272 4.06 -15.18 2.67
C ARG A 272 2.76 -14.50 2.27
N VAL A 273 2.84 -13.35 1.60
CA VAL A 273 1.64 -12.63 1.14
C VAL A 273 0.78 -13.53 0.26
N ILE A 274 1.36 -14.26 -0.68
CA ILE A 274 0.63 -15.10 -1.62
C ILE A 274 0.03 -16.32 -0.92
N ILE A 275 0.74 -16.96 0.02
CA ILE A 275 0.31 -18.22 0.64
C ILE A 275 -0.58 -17.97 1.87
N ASP A 276 -0.15 -17.06 2.77
CA ASP A 276 -0.74 -16.96 4.11
C ASP A 276 -1.92 -15.99 4.19
N THR A 277 -2.11 -15.14 3.16
CA THR A 277 -3.23 -14.20 3.16
C THR A 277 -4.55 -14.96 2.97
N GLN A 278 -5.43 -14.84 3.95
CA GLN A 278 -6.77 -15.43 3.90
C GLN A 278 -7.83 -14.37 3.56
N PRO A 279 -8.98 -14.75 2.97
CA PRO A 279 -10.08 -13.82 2.75
C PRO A 279 -10.53 -13.20 4.07
N SER A 280 -10.81 -11.90 4.05
CA SER A 280 -11.25 -11.16 5.25
C SER A 280 -12.72 -11.40 5.59
N LYS A 281 -13.53 -11.82 4.63
CA LYS A 281 -14.97 -12.07 4.74
C LYS A 281 -15.38 -13.13 3.72
N GLU A 282 -16.61 -13.65 3.86
CA GLU A 282 -17.24 -14.49 2.83
C GLU A 282 -17.69 -13.62 1.66
N GLU A 283 -17.61 -14.17 0.43
CA GLU A 283 -18.09 -13.51 -0.77
C GLU A 283 -19.61 -13.35 -0.73
N HIS A 284 -20.10 -12.15 -0.99
CA HIS A 284 -21.53 -11.90 -1.17
C HIS A 284 -21.75 -10.89 -2.32
N ILE A 285 -22.89 -11.01 -2.98
CA ILE A 285 -23.31 -10.08 -4.02
C ILE A 285 -23.93 -8.86 -3.34
N GLU A 286 -23.34 -7.69 -3.57
CA GLU A 286 -23.81 -6.40 -3.07
C GLU A 286 -24.38 -5.55 -4.22
N PHE A 287 -23.88 -5.74 -5.44
CA PHE A 287 -24.20 -4.93 -6.63
C PHE A 287 -24.78 -5.79 -7.74
N GLU A 288 -26.10 -6.00 -7.70
CA GLU A 288 -26.82 -6.91 -8.61
C GLU A 288 -26.84 -6.42 -10.07
N HIS A 289 -26.68 -5.12 -10.31
CA HIS A 289 -26.67 -4.52 -11.65
C HIS A 289 -25.27 -4.38 -12.25
N LEU A 290 -24.24 -4.85 -11.54
CA LEU A 290 -22.84 -4.78 -12.00
C LEU A 290 -22.29 -6.18 -12.26
N SER A 291 -21.39 -6.27 -13.24
CA SER A 291 -20.45 -7.38 -13.40
C SER A 291 -19.06 -6.82 -13.73
N ILE A 292 -18.00 -7.60 -13.50
CA ILE A 292 -16.62 -7.15 -13.70
C ILE A 292 -15.79 -8.23 -14.39
N VAL A 293 -14.87 -7.80 -15.25
CA VAL A 293 -13.91 -8.69 -15.90
C VAL A 293 -13.09 -9.46 -14.86
N ALA A 294 -12.88 -10.77 -15.06
CA ALA A 294 -12.04 -11.59 -14.18
C ALA A 294 -10.60 -11.08 -14.16
N MET A 295 -9.92 -11.26 -13.03
CA MET A 295 -8.51 -10.91 -12.94
C MET A 295 -7.64 -12.08 -13.42
N ASP A 296 -6.62 -11.78 -14.21
CA ASP A 296 -5.60 -12.76 -14.57
C ASP A 296 -4.60 -12.90 -13.40
N GLU A 297 -4.88 -13.87 -12.54
CA GLU A 297 -4.06 -14.15 -11.36
C GLU A 297 -2.72 -14.82 -11.75
N ALA A 298 -2.71 -15.61 -12.83
CA ALA A 298 -1.49 -16.28 -13.30
C ALA A 298 -0.39 -15.28 -13.65
N ALA A 299 -0.77 -14.17 -14.28
CA ALA A 299 0.16 -13.08 -14.61
C ALA A 299 0.82 -12.42 -13.39
N TRP A 300 0.29 -12.60 -12.17
CA TRP A 300 0.94 -12.03 -10.96
C TRP A 300 2.30 -12.66 -10.72
N ILE A 301 2.41 -13.97 -10.89
CA ILE A 301 3.67 -14.70 -10.67
C ILE A 301 4.75 -14.19 -11.63
N GLU A 302 4.46 -14.15 -12.93
CA GLU A 302 5.39 -13.67 -13.94
C GLU A 302 5.80 -12.21 -13.66
N ASN A 303 4.82 -11.32 -13.46
CA ASN A 303 5.08 -9.89 -13.27
C ASN A 303 5.89 -9.56 -12.01
N VAL A 304 5.89 -10.45 -11.03
CA VAL A 304 6.52 -10.20 -9.72
C VAL A 304 7.87 -10.91 -9.59
N PHE A 305 7.97 -12.17 -10.01
CA PHE A 305 9.19 -12.98 -9.83
C PHE A 305 10.15 -12.91 -11.03
N ALA A 306 9.65 -12.88 -12.27
CA ALA A 306 10.51 -12.85 -13.45
C ALA A 306 11.43 -11.62 -13.53
N PRO A 307 11.02 -10.38 -13.14
CA PRO A 307 11.94 -9.25 -13.12
C PRO A 307 13.11 -9.47 -12.16
N ILE A 308 12.86 -9.95 -10.94
CA ILE A 308 13.92 -10.24 -9.96
C ILE A 308 14.85 -11.34 -10.52
N ALA A 309 14.28 -12.36 -11.14
CA ALA A 309 15.06 -13.45 -11.74
C ALA A 309 15.96 -12.97 -12.88
N ARG A 310 15.52 -12.01 -13.68
CA ARG A 310 16.35 -11.41 -14.74
C ARG A 310 17.50 -10.58 -14.18
N ASP A 311 17.22 -9.78 -13.15
CA ASP A 311 18.23 -8.92 -12.53
C ASP A 311 19.25 -9.71 -11.70
N SER A 312 18.92 -10.94 -11.29
CA SER A 312 19.77 -11.81 -10.48
C SER A 312 20.29 -13.05 -11.23
N VAL A 313 20.29 -13.04 -12.56
CA VAL A 313 20.58 -14.22 -13.39
C VAL A 313 21.91 -14.90 -13.06
N ASN A 314 22.93 -14.14 -12.65
CA ASN A 314 24.26 -14.65 -12.31
C ASN A 314 24.45 -14.95 -10.80
N ASN A 315 23.40 -14.84 -10.00
CA ASN A 315 23.48 -15.10 -8.56
C ASN A 315 22.77 -16.43 -8.23
N LEU A 316 23.56 -17.44 -7.88
CA LEU A 316 23.06 -18.79 -7.61
C LEU A 316 22.09 -18.82 -6.43
N GLU A 317 22.43 -18.12 -5.35
CA GLU A 317 21.67 -18.11 -4.10
C GLU A 317 20.28 -17.52 -4.31
N ILE A 318 20.18 -16.46 -5.10
CA ILE A 318 18.89 -15.84 -5.45
C ILE A 318 18.08 -16.76 -6.36
N ASN A 319 18.69 -17.38 -7.38
CA ASN A 319 17.98 -18.31 -8.26
C ASN A 319 17.46 -19.53 -7.49
N GLN A 320 18.25 -20.08 -6.56
CA GLN A 320 17.81 -21.17 -5.68
C GLN A 320 16.67 -20.70 -4.76
N ARG A 321 16.73 -19.45 -4.23
CA ARG A 321 15.67 -18.92 -3.38
C ARG A 321 14.37 -18.71 -4.17
N LEU A 322 14.45 -18.18 -5.39
CA LEU A 322 13.32 -18.05 -6.30
C LEU A 322 12.63 -19.40 -6.54
N ILE A 323 13.40 -20.44 -6.90
CA ILE A 323 12.89 -21.80 -7.12
C ILE A 323 12.18 -22.34 -5.87
N LYS A 324 12.80 -22.20 -4.68
CA LYS A 324 12.19 -22.63 -3.41
C LYS A 324 10.89 -21.89 -3.10
N CYS A 325 10.87 -20.57 -3.27
CA CYS A 325 9.68 -19.76 -3.06
C CYS A 325 8.55 -20.15 -4.02
N LEU A 326 8.85 -20.31 -5.31
CA LEU A 326 7.89 -20.74 -6.31
C LEU A 326 7.41 -22.18 -6.07
N GLY A 327 8.27 -23.08 -5.59
CA GLY A 327 7.87 -24.42 -5.14
C GLY A 327 6.86 -24.39 -4.00
N LEU A 328 7.07 -23.50 -3.00
CA LEU A 328 6.10 -23.31 -1.91
C LEU A 328 4.77 -22.74 -2.45
N ILE A 329 4.80 -21.77 -3.35
CA ILE A 329 3.60 -21.20 -3.97
C ILE A 329 2.86 -22.26 -4.79
N ALA A 330 3.58 -23.06 -5.60
CA ALA A 330 3.02 -24.15 -6.39
C ALA A 330 2.34 -25.24 -5.54
N LYS A 331 2.75 -25.38 -4.28
CA LYS A 331 2.18 -26.36 -3.34
C LYS A 331 1.04 -25.78 -2.50
N HIS A 332 1.14 -24.53 -2.06
CA HIS A 332 0.31 -23.98 -1.00
C HIS A 332 -0.57 -22.80 -1.40
N ALA A 333 -0.38 -22.16 -2.58
CA ALA A 333 -1.26 -21.06 -2.97
C ALA A 333 -2.72 -21.52 -3.09
N PRO A 334 -3.69 -20.72 -2.63
CA PRO A 334 -5.10 -21.09 -2.71
C PRO A 334 -5.58 -21.27 -4.15
N GLU A 335 -5.21 -20.36 -5.04
CA GLU A 335 -5.68 -20.32 -6.42
C GLU A 335 -4.92 -21.34 -7.31
N PRO A 336 -5.63 -22.23 -8.04
CA PRO A 336 -4.98 -23.17 -8.96
C PRO A 336 -4.13 -22.47 -10.05
N ALA A 337 -4.59 -21.31 -10.53
CA ALA A 337 -3.88 -20.51 -11.53
C ALA A 337 -2.49 -20.06 -11.02
N LEU A 338 -2.38 -19.61 -9.77
CA LEU A 338 -1.10 -19.23 -9.16
C LEU A 338 -0.17 -20.44 -9.00
N ARG A 339 -0.71 -21.62 -8.62
CA ARG A 339 0.10 -22.84 -8.47
C ARG A 339 0.72 -23.26 -9.81
N GLN A 340 -0.07 -23.23 -10.90
CA GLN A 340 0.41 -23.57 -12.23
C GLN A 340 1.43 -22.55 -12.74
N ALA A 341 1.14 -21.25 -12.58
CA ALA A 341 2.04 -20.18 -12.99
C ALA A 341 3.38 -20.24 -12.24
N ALA A 342 3.36 -20.54 -10.94
CA ALA A 342 4.57 -20.69 -10.13
C ALA A 342 5.46 -21.85 -10.61
N ARG A 343 4.84 -22.98 -11.00
CA ARG A 343 5.58 -24.11 -11.59
C ARG A 343 6.22 -23.73 -12.91
N HIS A 344 5.48 -23.05 -13.77
CA HIS A 344 5.98 -22.59 -15.06
C HIS A 344 7.14 -21.61 -14.91
N GLU A 345 7.00 -20.59 -14.06
CA GLU A 345 8.05 -19.58 -13.84
C GLU A 345 9.32 -20.20 -13.23
N ALA A 346 9.18 -21.18 -12.31
CA ALA A 346 10.33 -21.90 -11.77
C ALA A 346 11.11 -22.67 -12.84
N GLN A 347 10.41 -23.27 -13.82
CA GLN A 347 11.04 -23.92 -14.97
C GLN A 347 11.80 -22.93 -15.86
N GLU A 348 11.23 -21.75 -16.10
CA GLU A 348 11.90 -20.70 -16.87
C GLU A 348 13.13 -20.14 -16.15
N ILE A 349 13.09 -20.00 -14.82
CA ILE A 349 14.24 -19.60 -14.00
C ILE A 349 15.34 -20.67 -14.07
N LEU A 350 14.98 -21.95 -13.94
CA LEU A 350 15.93 -23.05 -14.10
C LEU A 350 16.61 -23.02 -15.48
N LYS A 351 15.84 -22.96 -16.55
CA LYS A 351 16.38 -22.90 -17.92
C LYS A 351 17.33 -21.71 -18.10
N ARG A 352 16.93 -20.53 -17.60
CA ARG A 352 17.75 -19.32 -17.68
C ARG A 352 19.04 -19.48 -16.89
N GLY A 353 19.00 -20.05 -15.67
CA GLY A 353 20.17 -20.32 -14.84
C GLY A 353 21.13 -21.31 -15.51
N LEU A 354 20.63 -22.44 -16.04
CA LEU A 354 21.46 -23.43 -16.74
C LEU A 354 22.17 -22.87 -17.99
N LEU A 355 21.57 -21.86 -18.65
CA LEU A 355 22.19 -21.18 -19.79
C LEU A 355 23.25 -20.15 -19.37
N ASN A 356 23.14 -19.57 -18.19
CA ASN A 356 24.00 -18.45 -17.75
C ASN A 356 25.13 -18.89 -16.81
N PHE A 357 24.92 -19.91 -15.96
CA PHE A 357 26.00 -20.42 -15.10
C PHE A 357 27.02 -21.21 -15.94
N THR A 358 28.25 -20.74 -15.98
CA THR A 358 29.34 -21.41 -16.70
C THR A 358 29.96 -22.56 -15.91
N HIS A 359 29.86 -22.53 -14.58
CA HIS A 359 30.43 -23.55 -13.71
C HIS A 359 29.46 -24.72 -13.53
N VAL A 360 29.89 -25.92 -13.90
CA VAL A 360 29.05 -27.14 -13.89
C VAL A 360 28.46 -27.44 -12.52
N LEU A 361 29.24 -27.19 -11.44
CA LEU A 361 28.74 -27.42 -10.08
C LEU A 361 27.56 -26.52 -9.73
N ASP A 362 27.53 -25.26 -10.20
CA ASP A 362 26.44 -24.34 -9.94
C ASP A 362 25.19 -24.73 -10.74
N GLN A 363 25.36 -25.24 -11.97
CA GLN A 363 24.27 -25.82 -12.74
C GLN A 363 23.66 -27.04 -12.01
N HIS A 364 24.51 -27.95 -11.51
CA HIS A 364 24.05 -29.12 -10.73
C HIS A 364 23.33 -28.71 -9.43
N ARG A 365 23.82 -27.71 -8.71
CA ARG A 365 23.20 -27.20 -7.49
C ARG A 365 21.83 -26.58 -7.77
N LEU A 366 21.71 -25.85 -8.87
CA LEU A 366 20.44 -25.25 -9.27
C LEU A 366 19.44 -26.33 -9.69
N GLN A 367 19.85 -27.32 -10.49
CA GLN A 367 19.01 -28.45 -10.88
C GLN A 367 18.53 -29.24 -9.66
N ALA A 368 19.43 -29.60 -8.75
CA ALA A 368 19.09 -30.33 -7.54
C ALA A 368 18.08 -29.57 -6.67
N CYS A 369 18.26 -28.23 -6.56
CA CYS A 369 17.30 -27.37 -5.86
C CYS A 369 15.90 -27.39 -6.49
N PHE A 370 15.82 -27.40 -7.82
CA PHE A 370 14.56 -27.51 -8.54
C PHE A 370 13.89 -28.88 -8.30
N ASP A 371 14.66 -29.96 -8.44
CA ASP A 371 14.17 -31.32 -8.23
C ASP A 371 13.62 -31.49 -6.81
N GLU A 372 14.36 -31.02 -5.78
CA GLU A 372 13.92 -31.02 -4.39
C GLU A 372 12.60 -30.24 -4.20
N ALA A 373 12.50 -29.05 -4.79
CA ALA A 373 11.34 -28.18 -4.61
C ALA A 373 10.07 -28.73 -5.28
N PHE A 374 10.20 -29.50 -6.37
CA PHE A 374 9.06 -29.95 -7.21
C PHE A 374 8.80 -31.45 -7.24
N THR A 375 9.75 -32.30 -6.77
CA THR A 375 9.59 -33.78 -6.76
C THR A 375 8.46 -34.24 -5.80
N THR A 376 8.16 -33.45 -4.75
CA THR A 376 7.12 -33.77 -3.74
C THR A 376 5.75 -33.17 -4.07
N ILE A 377 5.58 -32.60 -5.27
CA ILE A 377 4.32 -31.97 -5.68
C ILE A 377 3.60 -32.94 -6.63
N PRO A 378 2.47 -33.56 -6.21
CA PRO A 378 1.67 -34.44 -7.07
C PRO A 378 1.07 -33.73 -8.26
#